data_870eef0e2ff74f6525f2a3fb7ee7998b
#
_entry.id   870eef0e2ff74f6525f2a3fb7ee7998b
#
_cell.length_a   1.000
_cell.length_b   1.000
_cell.length_c   1.000
_cell.angle_alpha   90.00
_cell.angle_beta   90.00
_cell.angle_gamma   90.00
#
_symmetry.space_group_name_H-M   'P 1'
#
loop_
_entity.id
_entity.type
_entity.pdbx_description
1 polymer ?
#
loop_
_entity_poly.entity_id
_entity_poly.type
_entity_poly.pdbx_seq_one_letter_code
_entity_poly.pdbx_strand_id
1 'polypeptide(L)'
;MAEKIKVLFFEPGKKPKDTEIENSLEAFQEAVKGYIETLCISETVVLIANEEGLIRRMKPCVMVSIPETHDALYATLVGPVVAVGVQGDEFRSLTRVERDFVLAQVRPI
;
A
#
# COMPACT_ATOMS: atom_id res chain seq x y z
N MET A 1 4.47 21.81 7.93
CA MET A 1 3.94 21.20 6.69
C MET A 1 4.61 19.87 6.46
N ALA A 2 3.83 18.86 6.19
CA ALA A 2 4.39 17.56 5.87
C ALA A 2 4.97 17.58 4.44
N GLU A 3 6.09 16.90 4.23
CA GLU A 3 6.64 16.76 2.90
C GLU A 3 5.83 15.75 2.09
N LYS A 4 5.90 15.87 0.77
CA LYS A 4 5.30 14.89 -0.13
C LYS A 4 6.27 13.75 -0.38
N ILE A 5 5.75 12.54 -0.42
CA ILE A 5 6.54 11.34 -0.68
C ILE A 5 6.02 10.65 -1.95
N LYS A 6 6.93 9.98 -2.64
CA LYS A 6 6.61 9.20 -3.84
C LYS A 6 6.10 7.83 -3.44
N VAL A 7 4.94 7.48 -3.95
CA VAL A 7 4.25 6.25 -3.61
C VAL A 7 3.71 5.57 -4.87
N LEU A 8 3.32 4.30 -4.73
CA LEU A 8 2.47 3.64 -5.73
C LEU A 8 1.05 3.59 -5.16
N PHE A 9 0.11 4.07 -5.95
CA PHE A 9 -1.29 4.09 -5.56
C PHE A 9 -2.07 3.09 -6.40
N PHE A 10 -2.81 2.22 -5.71
CA PHE A 10 -3.65 1.19 -6.34
C PHE A 10 -5.11 1.51 -6.05
N GLU A 11 -5.92 1.56 -7.09
CA GLU A 11 -7.36 1.68 -6.96
C GLU A 11 -8.01 0.45 -7.57
N PRO A 12 -9.14 -0.03 -7.01
CA PRO A 12 -9.84 -1.20 -7.56
C PRO A 12 -10.16 -1.01 -9.05
N GLY A 13 -9.77 -2.00 -9.86
CA GLY A 13 -10.03 -1.99 -11.30
C GLY A 13 -9.14 -1.12 -12.13
N LYS A 14 -8.12 -0.49 -11.54
CA LYS A 14 -7.20 0.41 -12.24
C LYS A 14 -5.77 -0.07 -12.18
N LYS A 15 -4.95 0.38 -13.11
CA LYS A 15 -3.52 0.10 -13.09
C LYS A 15 -2.83 0.88 -11.97
N PRO A 16 -1.73 0.35 -11.41
CA PRO A 16 -0.94 1.09 -10.42
C PRO A 16 -0.51 2.44 -10.95
N LYS A 17 -0.51 3.42 -10.10
CA LYS A 17 -0.16 4.79 -10.46
C LYS A 17 0.97 5.31 -9.58
N ASP A 18 2.02 5.81 -10.22
CA ASP A 18 3.05 6.57 -9.53
C ASP A 18 2.47 7.94 -9.17
N THR A 19 2.52 8.31 -7.92
CA THR A 19 2.02 9.61 -7.48
C THR A 19 2.77 10.09 -6.25
N GLU A 20 2.47 11.29 -5.83
CA GLU A 20 3.00 11.85 -4.60
C GLU A 20 1.85 12.11 -3.65
N ILE A 21 2.05 11.80 -2.38
CA ILE A 21 1.08 12.01 -1.31
C ILE A 21 1.80 12.75 -0.18
N GLU A 22 1.11 13.68 0.45
CA GLU A 22 1.62 14.32 1.65
C GLU A 22 1.84 13.26 2.73
N ASN A 23 2.99 13.29 3.38
CA ASN A 23 3.34 12.32 4.42
C ASN A 23 2.65 12.70 5.74
N SER A 24 1.35 12.50 5.79
CA SER A 24 0.53 12.78 6.96
C SER A 24 -0.55 11.71 7.11
N LEU A 25 -0.98 11.47 8.34
CA LEU A 25 -2.05 10.52 8.60
C LEU A 25 -3.33 10.90 7.85
N GLU A 26 -3.66 12.18 7.83
CA GLU A 26 -4.87 12.66 7.15
C GLU A 26 -4.82 12.37 5.65
N ALA A 27 -3.66 12.54 5.01
CA ALA A 27 -3.52 12.27 3.59
C ALA A 27 -3.68 10.78 3.27
N PHE A 28 -3.14 9.90 4.11
CA PHE A 28 -3.31 8.46 3.93
C PHE A 28 -4.74 8.03 4.18
N GLN A 29 -5.38 8.59 5.20
CA GLN A 29 -6.79 8.31 5.48
C GLN A 29 -7.68 8.75 4.31
N GLU A 30 -7.39 9.89 3.72
CA GLU A 30 -8.13 10.38 2.55
C GLU A 30 -7.91 9.43 1.35
N ALA A 31 -6.67 9.00 1.13
CA ALA A 31 -6.35 8.12 0.02
C ALA A 31 -7.08 6.78 0.11
N VAL A 32 -7.17 6.17 1.29
CA VAL A 32 -7.83 4.88 1.49
C VAL A 32 -9.29 5.02 1.93
N LYS A 33 -9.78 6.23 2.10
CA LYS A 33 -11.17 6.56 2.44
C LYS A 33 -11.61 6.09 3.82
N GLY A 34 -10.73 6.18 4.79
CA GLY A 34 -11.04 5.82 6.17
C GLY A 34 -9.80 5.55 7.00
N TYR A 35 -9.99 4.91 8.13
CA TYR A 35 -8.86 4.54 8.99
C TYR A 35 -7.91 3.61 8.27
N ILE A 36 -6.62 3.76 8.56
CA ILE A 36 -5.60 2.96 7.88
C ILE A 36 -5.23 1.72 8.69
N GLU A 37 -4.89 0.66 7.96
CA GLU A 37 -4.12 -0.46 8.48
C GLU A 37 -2.89 -0.63 7.61
N THR A 38 -1.85 -1.23 8.16
CA THR A 38 -0.59 -1.42 7.44
C THR A 38 -0.25 -2.89 7.34
N LEU A 39 0.32 -3.27 6.19
CA LEU A 39 0.83 -4.60 5.94
C LEU A 39 2.27 -4.50 5.49
N CYS A 40 3.20 -5.01 6.30
CA CYS A 40 4.62 -5.03 5.93
C CYS A 40 4.86 -6.15 4.93
N ILE A 41 5.37 -5.82 3.75
CA ILE A 41 5.73 -6.81 2.73
C ILE A 41 7.24 -7.01 2.61
N SER A 42 8.01 -6.15 3.26
CA SER A 42 9.45 -6.32 3.48
C SER A 42 9.85 -5.46 4.67
N GLU A 43 11.13 -5.47 5.02
CA GLU A 43 11.64 -4.64 6.11
C GLU A 43 11.51 -3.15 5.83
N THR A 44 11.43 -2.76 4.56
CA THR A 44 11.45 -1.36 4.16
C THR A 44 10.23 -0.92 3.36
N VAL A 45 9.28 -1.82 3.12
CA VAL A 45 8.07 -1.50 2.33
C VAL A 45 6.81 -1.92 3.05
N VAL A 46 5.86 -1.01 3.11
CA VAL A 46 4.57 -1.21 3.76
C VAL A 46 3.46 -0.84 2.79
N LEU A 47 2.39 -1.62 2.83
CA LEU A 47 1.14 -1.29 2.15
C LEU A 47 0.18 -0.69 3.17
N ILE A 48 -0.46 0.40 2.79
CA ILE A 48 -1.48 1.08 3.60
C ILE A 48 -2.83 0.83 2.96
N ALA A 49 -3.78 0.32 3.72
CA ALA A 49 -5.12 -0.03 3.24
C ALA A 49 -6.19 0.47 4.21
N ASN A 50 -7.45 0.36 3.82
CA ASN A 50 -8.56 0.74 4.69
C ASN A 50 -8.79 -0.36 5.73
N GLU A 51 -8.73 0.00 7.00
CA GLU A 51 -8.93 -0.93 8.12
C GLU A 51 -10.29 -1.61 8.09
N GLU A 52 -11.31 -0.92 7.59
CA GLU A 52 -12.69 -1.40 7.56
C GLU A 52 -13.14 -1.83 6.16
N GLY A 53 -12.20 -2.05 5.24
CA GLY A 53 -12.54 -2.33 3.84
C GLY A 53 -13.49 -3.49 3.64
N LEU A 54 -13.27 -4.61 4.36
CA LEU A 54 -14.14 -5.79 4.26
C LEU A 54 -15.52 -5.52 4.84
N ILE A 55 -15.59 -4.88 6.00
CA ILE A 55 -16.85 -4.54 6.67
C ILE A 55 -17.67 -3.58 5.79
N ARG A 56 -17.01 -2.63 5.13
CA ARG A 56 -17.64 -1.65 4.26
C ARG A 56 -17.89 -2.18 2.85
N ARG A 57 -17.57 -3.45 2.59
CA ARG A 57 -17.76 -4.11 1.29
C ARG A 57 -17.10 -3.38 0.14
N MET A 58 -15.89 -2.86 0.38
CA MET A 58 -15.11 -2.25 -0.67
C MET A 58 -14.67 -3.30 -1.69
N LYS A 59 -14.46 -2.88 -2.94
CA LYS A 59 -14.09 -3.80 -4.01
C LYS A 59 -12.67 -4.34 -3.80
N PRO A 60 -12.40 -5.60 -4.15
CA PRO A 60 -11.04 -6.13 -4.16
C PRO A 60 -10.13 -5.27 -5.04
N CYS A 61 -8.95 -4.99 -4.55
CA CYS A 61 -8.00 -4.09 -5.21
C CYS A 61 -6.76 -4.83 -5.68
N VAL A 62 -6.08 -5.51 -4.77
CA VAL A 62 -4.81 -6.18 -5.07
C VAL A 62 -4.71 -7.50 -4.34
N MET A 63 -3.93 -8.40 -4.93
CA MET A 63 -3.48 -9.64 -4.30
C MET A 63 -2.00 -9.48 -4.01
N VAL A 64 -1.59 -9.76 -2.78
CA VAL A 64 -0.22 -9.57 -2.32
C VAL A 64 0.40 -10.93 -2.04
N SER A 65 1.59 -11.17 -2.60
CA SER A 65 2.40 -12.33 -2.26
C SER A 65 3.30 -11.97 -1.08
N ILE A 66 3.26 -12.79 -0.02
CA ILE A 66 4.10 -12.57 1.16
C ILE A 66 5.23 -13.60 1.13
N PRO A 67 6.46 -13.18 0.79
CA PRO A 67 7.53 -14.13 0.52
C PRO A 67 8.15 -14.82 1.74
N GLU A 68 7.84 -14.38 2.95
CA GLU A 68 8.49 -14.88 4.16
C GLU A 68 7.87 -16.14 4.75
N THR A 69 6.86 -16.69 4.13
CA THR A 69 6.23 -17.92 4.61
C THR A 69 6.56 -19.05 3.64
N HIS A 70 6.86 -20.24 4.19
CA HIS A 70 7.16 -21.43 3.39
C HIS A 70 5.99 -21.86 2.52
N ASP A 71 4.79 -21.46 2.89
CA ASP A 71 3.59 -21.64 2.07
C ASP A 71 3.31 -20.27 1.43
N ALA A 72 3.12 -20.26 0.12
CA ALA A 72 2.82 -19.03 -0.59
C ALA A 72 1.48 -18.47 -0.09
N LEU A 73 1.57 -17.59 0.92
CA LEU A 73 0.41 -16.89 1.44
C LEU A 73 0.13 -15.69 0.56
N TYR A 74 -1.11 -15.61 0.10
CA TYR A 74 -1.59 -14.46 -0.63
C TYR A 74 -2.61 -13.74 0.23
N ALA A 75 -2.44 -12.45 0.38
CA ALA A 75 -3.42 -11.60 1.03
C ALA A 75 -4.16 -10.79 -0.04
N THR A 76 -5.47 -10.74 0.05
CA THR A 76 -6.28 -9.86 -0.80
C THR A 76 -6.62 -8.61 -0.01
N LEU A 77 -6.27 -7.46 -0.54
CA LEU A 77 -6.63 -6.17 0.05
C LEU A 77 -7.78 -5.55 -0.75
N VAL A 78 -8.72 -4.97 -0.04
CA VAL A 78 -9.91 -4.35 -0.64
C VAL A 78 -9.86 -2.83 -0.43
N GLY A 79 -10.45 -2.08 -1.37
CA GLY A 79 -10.38 -0.63 -1.36
C GLY A 79 -9.01 -0.12 -1.84
N PRO A 80 -8.84 1.20 -1.88
CA PRO A 80 -7.57 1.77 -2.34
C PRO A 80 -6.40 1.37 -1.45
N VAL A 81 -5.22 1.18 -2.04
CA VAL A 81 -3.99 0.76 -1.35
C VAL A 81 -2.85 1.67 -1.75
N VAL A 82 -2.04 2.08 -0.79
CA VAL A 82 -0.87 2.92 -1.01
C VAL A 82 0.37 2.15 -0.58
N ALA A 83 1.35 2.02 -1.47
CA ALA A 83 2.63 1.41 -1.15
C ALA A 83 3.65 2.50 -0.83
N VAL A 84 4.30 2.40 0.32
CA VAL A 84 5.26 3.38 0.80
C VAL A 84 6.52 2.70 1.32
N GLY A 85 7.63 3.46 1.35
CA GLY A 85 8.83 3.03 2.05
C GLY A 85 8.74 3.35 3.54
N VAL A 86 9.53 2.65 4.33
CA VAL A 86 9.60 2.85 5.79
C VAL A 86 11.06 2.95 6.21
N GLN A 87 11.34 3.90 7.07
CA GLN A 87 12.64 4.04 7.71
C GLN A 87 12.41 4.34 9.20
N GLY A 88 12.78 3.39 10.07
CA GLY A 88 12.43 3.48 11.48
C GLY A 88 10.91 3.50 11.66
N ASP A 89 10.41 4.51 12.32
CA ASP A 89 8.98 4.69 12.58
C ASP A 89 8.30 5.61 11.55
N GLU A 90 9.03 6.02 10.51
CA GLU A 90 8.53 7.01 9.57
C GLU A 90 8.32 6.42 8.18
N PHE A 91 7.27 6.87 7.51
CA PHE A 91 7.08 6.59 6.09
C PHE A 91 7.96 7.54 5.27
N ARG A 92 8.41 7.04 4.15
CA ARG A 92 9.21 7.81 3.18
C ARG A 92 8.88 7.40 1.77
N SER A 93 9.46 8.11 0.80
CA SER A 93 9.31 7.75 -0.60
C SER A 93 9.82 6.34 -0.87
N LEU A 94 9.17 5.64 -1.77
CA LEU A 94 9.70 4.40 -2.32
C LEU A 94 10.96 4.71 -3.12
N THR A 95 11.99 3.87 -2.97
CA THR A 95 13.11 3.88 -3.90
C THR A 95 12.69 3.18 -5.19
N ARG A 96 13.49 3.33 -6.25
CA ARG A 96 13.21 2.64 -7.51
C ARG A 96 13.22 1.12 -7.34
N VAL A 97 14.16 0.59 -6.57
CA VAL A 97 14.24 -0.84 -6.30
C VAL A 97 13.00 -1.33 -5.55
N GLU A 98 12.57 -0.56 -4.54
CA GLU A 98 11.37 -0.89 -3.78
C GLU A 98 10.11 -0.81 -4.64
N ARG A 99 10.02 0.18 -5.51
CA ARG A 99 8.91 0.30 -6.45
C ARG A 99 8.81 -0.94 -7.35
N ASP A 100 9.93 -1.38 -7.90
CA ASP A 100 9.98 -2.58 -8.74
C ASP A 100 9.60 -3.83 -7.93
N PHE A 101 10.04 -3.92 -6.69
CA PHE A 101 9.67 -4.99 -5.78
C PHE A 101 8.15 -5.01 -5.55
N VAL A 102 7.54 -3.86 -5.28
CA VAL A 102 6.09 -3.77 -5.09
C VAL A 102 5.35 -4.26 -6.32
N LEU A 103 5.77 -3.82 -7.51
CA LEU A 103 5.12 -4.24 -8.76
C LEU A 103 5.25 -5.74 -9.03
N ALA A 104 6.29 -6.37 -8.49
CA ALA A 104 6.47 -7.83 -8.60
C ALA A 104 5.61 -8.60 -7.58
N GLN A 105 5.38 -8.04 -6.39
CA GLN A 105 4.70 -8.74 -5.29
C GLN A 105 3.22 -8.41 -5.18
N VAL A 106 2.81 -7.27 -5.68
CA VAL A 106 1.43 -6.75 -5.54
C VAL A 106 0.78 -6.75 -6.92
N ARG A 107 -0.23 -7.57 -7.08
CA ARG A 107 -0.93 -7.71 -8.37
C ARG A 107 -2.31 -7.06 -8.30
N PRO A 108 -2.62 -6.12 -9.19
CA PRO A 108 -3.98 -5.61 -9.31
C PRO A 108 -4.95 -6.72 -9.69
N ILE A 109 -6.13 -6.65 -9.12
CA ILE A 109 -7.21 -7.58 -9.44
C ILE A 109 -8.09 -6.96 -10.51
#